data_ed4ce34afc39ca4d5e344c701036e999
#
_entry.id   ed4ce34afc39ca4d5e344c701036e999
#
_cell.length_a   1.000
_cell.length_b   1.000
_cell.length_c   1.000
_cell.angle_alpha   90.00
_cell.angle_beta   90.00
_cell.angle_gamma   90.00
#
_symmetry.space_group_name_H-M   'P 1'
#
loop_
_entity.id
_entity.type
_entity.pdbx_description
1 polymer ?
#
loop_
_entity_poly.entity_id
_entity_poly.type
_entity_poly.pdbx_seq_one_letter_code
_entity_poly.pdbx_strand_id
1 'polypeptide(L)'
;MTKTISYISYGGGEESYECLTQEEFPGGANANNSTFAIETRKAYKQKNDVPFYLEIGASHYKNQNDTYVLEKEHGWSGISIEIEEGLSKEFNENRSNICINADAISVDWLHILEKYNAPDRIDFLQIDIDITPRNANLLALINLPLSRYRFNSIIIEHSVGMDYTFEALRAAQRYILTSLNYRLVHSGHVDDWWVDETSFDMMQTVQITSMR
;
A
#
# COMPACT_ATOMS: atom_id res chain seq x y z
N MET A 1 -2.40 15.69 17.46
CA MET A 1 -2.10 14.76 18.58
C MET A 1 -1.79 13.42 18.00
N THR A 2 -0.58 12.93 18.19
CA THR A 2 -0.20 11.57 17.80
C THR A 2 -1.02 10.57 18.61
N LYS A 3 -1.65 9.63 17.95
CA LYS A 3 -2.36 8.53 18.61
C LYS A 3 -1.38 7.37 18.76
N THR A 4 -1.09 6.97 19.99
CA THR A 4 -0.30 5.77 20.26
C THR A 4 -1.19 4.55 20.04
N ILE A 5 -0.81 3.67 19.11
CA ILE A 5 -1.45 2.37 18.94
C ILE A 5 -0.56 1.34 19.61
N SER A 6 -1.10 0.67 20.62
CA SER A 6 -0.42 -0.47 21.25
C SER A 6 -1.04 -1.77 20.76
N TYR A 7 -0.23 -2.75 20.46
CA TYR A 7 -0.66 -4.11 20.23
C TYR A 7 0.27 -5.10 20.95
N ILE A 8 -0.26 -6.27 21.25
CA ILE A 8 0.54 -7.33 21.89
C ILE A 8 1.30 -8.05 20.78
N SER A 9 2.64 -7.97 20.83
CA SER A 9 3.49 -8.73 19.89
C SER A 9 3.42 -10.22 20.21
N TYR A 10 3.72 -11.05 19.21
CA TYR A 10 3.70 -12.52 19.35
C TYR A 10 4.66 -13.07 20.43
N GLY A 11 5.53 -12.24 20.99
CA GLY A 11 6.39 -12.57 22.13
C GLY A 11 5.86 -12.12 23.50
N GLY A 12 4.62 -11.63 23.58
CA GLY A 12 4.00 -11.17 24.84
C GLY A 12 4.47 -9.78 25.31
N GLY A 13 5.23 -9.05 24.47
CA GLY A 13 5.59 -7.65 24.71
C GLY A 13 4.51 -6.73 24.15
N GLU A 14 4.26 -5.63 24.85
CA GLU A 14 3.41 -4.54 24.36
C GLU A 14 4.26 -3.65 23.45
N GLU A 15 3.94 -3.60 22.15
CA GLU A 15 4.56 -2.68 21.22
C GLU A 15 3.63 -1.51 20.96
N SER A 16 4.15 -0.30 21.06
CA SER A 16 3.40 0.92 20.79
C SER A 16 3.98 1.64 19.58
N TYR A 17 3.12 2.07 18.67
CA TYR A 17 3.47 2.91 17.54
C TYR A 17 2.84 4.28 17.68
N GLU A 18 3.62 5.31 17.44
CA GLU A 18 3.07 6.65 17.24
C GLU A 18 2.61 6.77 15.79
N CYS A 19 1.31 6.85 15.60
CA CYS A 19 0.70 7.08 14.31
C CYS A 19 0.18 8.50 14.21
N LEU A 20 0.28 9.06 13.00
CA LEU A 20 -0.46 10.28 12.67
C LEU A 20 -1.96 9.96 12.62
N THR A 21 -2.78 10.86 13.12
CA THR A 21 -4.21 10.78 12.85
C THR A 21 -4.48 11.12 11.39
N GLN A 22 -5.59 10.67 10.84
CA GLN A 22 -5.98 10.99 9.45
C GLN A 22 -6.02 12.51 9.21
N GLU A 23 -6.32 13.31 10.23
CA GLU A 23 -6.34 14.78 10.18
C GLU A 23 -4.92 15.39 10.12
N GLU A 24 -3.91 14.69 10.63
CA GLU A 24 -2.51 15.12 10.66
C GLU A 24 -1.74 14.69 9.41
N PHE A 25 -2.36 13.90 8.56
CA PHE A 25 -1.75 13.44 7.30
C PHE A 25 -1.76 14.55 6.24
N PRO A 26 -0.74 14.62 5.37
CA PRO A 26 -0.80 15.46 4.18
C PRO A 26 -2.08 15.18 3.40
N GLY A 27 -2.99 16.18 3.30
CA GLY A 27 -4.33 16.00 2.75
C GLY A 27 -5.45 16.07 3.81
N GLY A 28 -5.13 15.93 5.11
CA GLY A 28 -6.08 16.07 6.21
C GLY A 28 -7.12 14.95 6.26
N ALA A 29 -8.28 15.25 6.85
CA ALA A 29 -9.38 14.30 7.02
C ALA A 29 -9.96 13.74 5.70
N ASN A 30 -9.63 14.35 4.56
CA ASN A 30 -10.04 13.90 3.23
C ASN A 30 -8.93 13.16 2.48
N ALA A 31 -7.81 12.85 3.14
CA ALA A 31 -6.77 12.06 2.52
C ALA A 31 -7.33 10.67 2.16
N ASN A 32 -7.24 10.36 0.88
CA ASN A 32 -7.51 9.03 0.34
C ASN A 32 -6.18 8.37 -0.06
N ASN A 33 -6.24 7.12 -0.48
CA ASN A 33 -5.08 6.33 -0.84
C ASN A 33 -4.23 7.00 -1.94
N SER A 34 -4.87 7.61 -2.94
CA SER A 34 -4.17 8.36 -4.00
C SER A 34 -3.43 9.58 -3.43
N THR A 35 -4.08 10.34 -2.53
CA THR A 35 -3.45 11.50 -1.88
C THR A 35 -2.25 11.06 -1.04
N PHE A 36 -2.35 9.96 -0.30
CA PHE A 36 -1.23 9.40 0.44
C PHE A 36 -0.04 9.10 -0.48
N ALA A 37 -0.27 8.41 -1.60
CA ALA A 37 0.78 8.09 -2.57
C ALA A 37 1.46 9.35 -3.14
N ILE A 38 0.67 10.37 -3.51
CA ILE A 38 1.16 11.64 -4.08
C ILE A 38 1.98 12.43 -3.04
N GLU A 39 1.45 12.59 -1.83
CA GLU A 39 2.09 13.41 -0.80
C GLU A 39 3.34 12.74 -0.24
N THR A 40 3.30 11.43 0.01
CA THR A 40 4.48 10.71 0.49
C THR A 40 5.61 10.73 -0.54
N ARG A 41 5.30 10.63 -1.85
CA ARG A 41 6.29 10.72 -2.91
C ARG A 41 7.08 12.04 -2.90
N LYS A 42 6.50 13.14 -2.43
CA LYS A 42 7.22 14.42 -2.32
C LYS A 42 8.40 14.35 -1.35
N ALA A 43 8.30 13.52 -0.32
CA ALA A 43 9.28 13.36 0.74
C ALA A 43 10.35 12.27 0.47
N TYR A 44 10.27 11.50 -0.62
CA TYR A 44 11.25 10.44 -0.90
C TYR A 44 12.62 11.01 -1.25
N LYS A 45 13.66 10.39 -0.71
CA LYS A 45 15.06 10.70 -1.04
C LYS A 45 15.41 10.33 -2.47
N GLN A 46 14.88 9.20 -2.93
CA GLN A 46 15.08 8.67 -4.28
C GLN A 46 13.72 8.52 -4.95
N LYS A 47 13.58 9.08 -6.13
CA LYS A 47 12.35 9.07 -6.91
C LYS A 47 12.65 8.52 -8.29
N ASN A 48 11.74 7.72 -8.81
CA ASN A 48 11.74 7.40 -10.23
C ASN A 48 11.41 8.66 -11.06
N ASP A 49 11.95 8.81 -12.24
CA ASP A 49 11.60 9.91 -13.14
C ASP A 49 10.11 9.89 -13.45
N VAL A 50 9.58 8.70 -13.80
CA VAL A 50 8.15 8.44 -13.90
C VAL A 50 7.73 7.67 -12.65
N PRO A 51 6.78 8.20 -11.86
CA PRO A 51 6.28 7.49 -10.68
C PRO A 51 5.61 6.16 -11.08
N PHE A 52 5.79 5.13 -10.24
CA PHE A 52 5.31 3.79 -10.54
C PHE A 52 4.54 3.20 -9.36
N TYR A 53 3.40 2.56 -9.66
CA TYR A 53 2.60 1.85 -8.67
C TYR A 53 2.44 0.36 -8.99
N LEU A 54 2.18 -0.43 -7.95
CA LEU A 54 1.64 -1.77 -8.02
C LEU A 54 0.32 -1.80 -7.25
N GLU A 55 -0.76 -2.21 -7.92
CA GLU A 55 -2.10 -2.32 -7.34
C GLU A 55 -2.55 -3.78 -7.38
N ILE A 56 -2.90 -4.32 -6.23
CA ILE A 56 -3.37 -5.70 -6.05
C ILE A 56 -4.81 -5.67 -5.58
N GLY A 57 -5.74 -6.08 -6.45
CA GLY A 57 -7.18 -5.91 -6.30
C GLY A 57 -7.63 -4.60 -6.96
N ALA A 58 -7.60 -4.55 -8.31
CA ALA A 58 -7.90 -3.32 -9.03
C ALA A 58 -9.38 -2.97 -9.06
N SER A 59 -10.28 -3.97 -8.93
CA SER A 59 -11.72 -3.77 -9.02
C SER A 59 -12.13 -3.02 -10.31
N HIS A 60 -13.04 -2.07 -10.21
CA HIS A 60 -13.49 -1.26 -11.34
C HIS A 60 -12.41 -0.25 -11.77
N TYR A 61 -12.24 -0.04 -13.08
CA TYR A 61 -11.16 0.80 -13.64
C TYR A 61 -11.12 2.26 -13.15
N LYS A 62 -12.21 2.77 -12.55
CA LYS A 62 -12.35 4.16 -12.11
C LYS A 62 -12.98 4.31 -10.72
N ASN A 63 -14.13 3.64 -10.50
CA ASN A 63 -14.87 3.78 -9.24
C ASN A 63 -14.25 2.85 -8.21
N GLN A 64 -14.01 3.34 -6.98
CA GLN A 64 -13.34 2.57 -5.94
C GLN A 64 -11.96 2.02 -6.41
N ASN A 65 -11.27 2.79 -7.27
CA ASN A 65 -9.94 2.47 -7.75
C ASN A 65 -8.98 3.59 -7.37
N ASP A 66 -8.04 3.27 -6.52
CA ASP A 66 -7.13 4.25 -5.94
C ASP A 66 -6.05 4.74 -6.90
N THR A 67 -5.76 3.97 -7.94
CA THR A 67 -4.72 4.30 -8.91
C THR A 67 -5.23 5.08 -10.13
N TYR A 68 -6.56 5.23 -10.27
CA TYR A 68 -7.14 5.98 -11.40
C TYR A 68 -6.63 7.43 -11.44
N VAL A 69 -6.68 8.13 -10.31
CA VAL A 69 -6.21 9.52 -10.20
C VAL A 69 -4.70 9.58 -10.42
N LEU A 70 -3.93 8.63 -9.88
CA LEU A 70 -2.48 8.55 -10.08
C LEU A 70 -2.12 8.49 -11.56
N GLU A 71 -2.79 7.65 -12.34
CA GLU A 71 -2.55 7.54 -13.79
C GLU A 71 -3.08 8.76 -14.56
N LYS A 72 -4.37 9.08 -14.40
CA LYS A 72 -5.06 10.02 -15.29
C LYS A 72 -4.70 11.48 -15.03
N GLU A 73 -4.43 11.84 -13.78
CA GLU A 73 -4.19 13.23 -13.39
C GLU A 73 -2.72 13.50 -13.09
N HIS A 74 -1.97 12.46 -12.68
CA HIS A 74 -0.57 12.63 -12.26
C HIS A 74 0.45 11.88 -13.13
N GLY A 75 0.01 11.16 -14.16
CA GLY A 75 0.89 10.52 -15.14
C GLY A 75 1.74 9.37 -14.58
N TRP A 76 1.25 8.68 -13.55
CA TRP A 76 1.92 7.52 -13.00
C TRP A 76 1.83 6.33 -13.96
N SER A 77 2.91 5.60 -14.10
CA SER A 77 2.90 4.26 -14.68
C SER A 77 2.61 3.23 -13.62
N GLY A 78 2.16 2.04 -14.01
CA GLY A 78 1.90 1.01 -13.02
C GLY A 78 1.41 -0.31 -13.59
N ILE A 79 1.27 -1.25 -12.70
CA ILE A 79 0.69 -2.57 -12.94
C ILE A 79 -0.44 -2.76 -11.94
N SER A 80 -1.59 -3.18 -12.44
CA SER A 80 -2.71 -3.64 -11.61
C SER A 80 -2.95 -5.12 -11.83
N ILE A 81 -3.49 -5.80 -10.83
CA ILE A 81 -3.93 -7.19 -10.94
C ILE A 81 -5.37 -7.33 -10.45
N GLU A 82 -6.17 -8.09 -11.17
CA GLU A 82 -7.57 -8.33 -10.88
C GLU A 82 -7.95 -9.77 -11.26
N ILE A 83 -8.61 -10.48 -10.35
CA ILE A 83 -9.02 -11.87 -10.57
C ILE A 83 -10.24 -11.96 -11.48
N GLU A 84 -11.14 -10.99 -11.42
CA GLU A 84 -12.35 -10.94 -12.24
C GLU A 84 -12.01 -10.54 -13.69
N GLU A 85 -12.18 -11.47 -14.64
CA GLU A 85 -11.85 -11.25 -16.05
C GLU A 85 -12.57 -10.04 -16.65
N GLY A 86 -13.86 -9.87 -16.31
CA GLY A 86 -14.66 -8.76 -16.79
C GLY A 86 -14.12 -7.40 -16.36
N LEU A 87 -13.74 -7.26 -15.10
CA LEU A 87 -13.16 -6.03 -14.54
C LEU A 87 -11.77 -5.75 -15.12
N SER A 88 -10.92 -6.76 -15.20
CA SER A 88 -9.59 -6.63 -15.81
C SER A 88 -9.67 -6.22 -17.29
N LYS A 89 -10.61 -6.79 -18.05
CA LYS A 89 -10.85 -6.39 -19.43
C LYS A 89 -11.32 -4.95 -19.54
N GLU A 90 -12.33 -4.55 -18.76
CA GLU A 90 -12.85 -3.19 -18.75
C GLU A 90 -11.75 -2.18 -18.34
N PHE A 91 -10.88 -2.53 -17.38
CA PHE A 91 -9.73 -1.73 -17.01
C PHE A 91 -8.83 -1.50 -18.23
N ASN A 92 -8.43 -2.55 -18.94
CA ASN A 92 -7.54 -2.45 -20.11
C ASN A 92 -8.14 -1.71 -21.30
N GLU A 93 -9.48 -1.64 -21.41
CA GLU A 93 -10.17 -0.85 -22.43
C GLU A 93 -10.20 0.66 -22.11
N ASN A 94 -10.06 1.05 -20.83
CA ASN A 94 -10.26 2.43 -20.37
C ASN A 94 -9.00 3.07 -19.77
N ARG A 95 -7.96 2.29 -19.47
CA ARG A 95 -6.71 2.73 -18.85
C ARG A 95 -5.53 2.52 -19.81
N SER A 96 -4.45 3.27 -19.60
CA SER A 96 -3.21 3.11 -20.36
C SER A 96 -2.24 2.14 -19.68
N ASN A 97 -2.30 2.05 -18.37
CA ASN A 97 -1.57 1.06 -17.59
C ASN A 97 -2.24 -0.31 -17.71
N ILE A 98 -1.45 -1.37 -17.51
CA ILE A 98 -1.94 -2.74 -17.65
C ILE A 98 -2.65 -3.22 -16.38
N CYS A 99 -3.77 -3.92 -16.56
CA CYS A 99 -4.36 -4.79 -15.54
C CYS A 99 -4.23 -6.25 -15.98
N ILE A 100 -3.59 -7.05 -15.16
CA ILE A 100 -3.36 -8.47 -15.40
C ILE A 100 -4.52 -9.25 -14.80
N ASN A 101 -5.21 -10.06 -15.62
CA ASN A 101 -6.22 -10.95 -15.10
C ASN A 101 -5.55 -12.20 -14.51
N ALA A 102 -5.40 -12.23 -13.20
CA ALA A 102 -4.81 -13.36 -12.48
C ALA A 102 -5.11 -13.29 -10.97
N ASP A 103 -4.89 -14.41 -10.30
CA ASP A 103 -4.96 -14.51 -8.84
C ASP A 103 -3.62 -14.06 -8.20
N ALA A 104 -3.65 -12.93 -7.51
CA ALA A 104 -2.47 -12.30 -6.89
C ALA A 104 -1.75 -13.17 -5.86
N ILE A 105 -2.43 -14.13 -5.24
CA ILE A 105 -1.83 -15.01 -4.23
C ILE A 105 -1.07 -16.20 -4.84
N SER A 106 -1.19 -16.42 -6.15
CA SER A 106 -0.59 -17.58 -6.83
C SER A 106 0.30 -17.24 -8.02
N VAL A 107 0.36 -15.97 -8.45
CA VAL A 107 1.19 -15.55 -9.60
C VAL A 107 2.68 -15.53 -9.27
N ASP A 108 3.49 -15.65 -10.30
CA ASP A 108 4.93 -15.37 -10.23
C ASP A 108 5.16 -13.86 -10.36
N TRP A 109 5.17 -13.18 -9.20
CA TRP A 109 5.40 -11.75 -9.13
C TRP A 109 6.75 -11.32 -9.69
N LEU A 110 7.80 -12.11 -9.50
CA LEU A 110 9.12 -11.78 -10.02
C LEU A 110 9.08 -11.70 -11.55
N HIS A 111 8.48 -12.70 -12.19
CA HIS A 111 8.30 -12.72 -13.65
C HIS A 111 7.42 -11.54 -14.14
N ILE A 112 6.33 -11.22 -13.42
CA ILE A 112 5.45 -10.10 -13.77
C ILE A 112 6.21 -8.78 -13.71
N LEU A 113 6.86 -8.50 -12.59
CA LEU A 113 7.55 -7.22 -12.39
C LEU A 113 8.70 -7.04 -13.39
N GLU A 114 9.45 -8.10 -13.70
CA GLU A 114 10.50 -8.07 -14.73
C GLU A 114 9.93 -7.87 -16.14
N LYS A 115 8.87 -8.59 -16.49
CA LYS A 115 8.22 -8.51 -17.81
C LYS A 115 7.72 -7.10 -18.15
N TYR A 116 7.20 -6.39 -17.14
CA TYR A 116 6.67 -5.03 -17.30
C TYR A 116 7.66 -3.95 -16.89
N ASN A 117 8.95 -4.30 -16.71
CA ASN A 117 10.04 -3.39 -16.40
C ASN A 117 9.76 -2.53 -15.16
N ALA A 118 9.15 -3.11 -14.13
CA ALA A 118 8.95 -2.43 -12.86
C ALA A 118 10.30 -2.01 -12.27
N PRO A 119 10.43 -0.78 -11.74
CA PRO A 119 11.66 -0.36 -11.11
C PRO A 119 11.92 -1.15 -9.82
N ASP A 120 13.17 -1.39 -9.46
CA ASP A 120 13.55 -2.09 -8.21
C ASP A 120 12.94 -1.46 -6.96
N ARG A 121 12.68 -0.16 -7.03
CA ARG A 121 12.00 0.62 -6.02
C ARG A 121 10.74 1.24 -6.61
N ILE A 122 9.60 0.72 -6.21
CA ILE A 122 8.26 1.12 -6.63
C ILE A 122 7.76 2.21 -5.69
N ASP A 123 7.15 3.27 -6.22
CA ASP A 123 6.73 4.42 -5.40
C ASP A 123 5.54 4.08 -4.49
N PHE A 124 4.60 3.27 -4.96
CA PHE A 124 3.40 2.94 -4.20
C PHE A 124 2.93 1.50 -4.43
N LEU A 125 2.57 0.84 -3.35
CA LEU A 125 1.90 -0.47 -3.35
C LEU A 125 0.55 -0.34 -2.66
N GLN A 126 -0.48 -0.86 -3.30
CA GLN A 126 -1.78 -1.11 -2.68
C GLN A 126 -2.09 -2.59 -2.70
N ILE A 127 -2.57 -3.12 -1.58
CA ILE A 127 -3.09 -4.48 -1.45
C ILE A 127 -4.49 -4.38 -0.84
N ASP A 128 -5.50 -4.61 -1.66
CA ASP A 128 -6.91 -4.57 -1.30
C ASP A 128 -7.66 -5.62 -2.10
N ILE A 129 -7.62 -6.86 -1.62
CA ILE A 129 -8.29 -8.00 -2.24
C ILE A 129 -9.51 -8.35 -1.39
N ASP A 130 -10.57 -8.81 -2.02
CA ASP A 130 -11.74 -9.35 -1.32
C ASP A 130 -11.31 -10.36 -0.23
N ILE A 131 -12.05 -10.35 0.87
CA ILE A 131 -11.81 -11.17 2.07
C ILE A 131 -12.04 -12.68 1.89
N THR A 132 -12.15 -13.15 0.67
CA THR A 132 -12.31 -14.56 0.34
C THR A 132 -11.16 -15.06 -0.56
N PRO A 133 -10.23 -15.85 -0.04
CA PRO A 133 -10.12 -16.32 1.36
C PRO A 133 -9.75 -15.21 2.35
N ARG A 134 -10.15 -15.34 3.61
CA ARG A 134 -9.95 -14.31 4.66
C ARG A 134 -8.52 -13.79 4.80
N ASN A 135 -7.53 -14.57 4.43
CA ASN A 135 -6.11 -14.22 4.51
C ASN A 135 -5.53 -13.77 3.16
N ALA A 136 -6.37 -13.42 2.17
CA ALA A 136 -5.92 -13.08 0.82
C ALA A 136 -4.90 -11.94 0.80
N ASN A 137 -5.15 -10.83 1.50
CA ASN A 137 -4.23 -9.70 1.59
C ASN A 137 -2.88 -10.08 2.22
N LEU A 138 -2.89 -10.93 3.27
CA LEU A 138 -1.65 -11.45 3.87
C LEU A 138 -0.90 -12.37 2.91
N LEU A 139 -1.60 -13.25 2.20
CA LEU A 139 -0.98 -14.16 1.22
C LEU A 139 -0.39 -13.38 0.03
N ALA A 140 -1.09 -12.36 -0.46
CA ALA A 140 -0.56 -11.49 -1.50
C ALA A 140 0.74 -10.78 -1.04
N LEU A 141 0.76 -10.24 0.19
CA LEU A 141 1.96 -9.63 0.76
C LEU A 141 3.13 -10.61 0.85
N ILE A 142 2.90 -11.84 1.32
CA ILE A 142 3.94 -12.88 1.45
C ILE A 142 4.46 -13.33 0.09
N ASN A 143 3.60 -13.37 -0.94
CA ASN A 143 3.98 -13.79 -2.28
C ASN A 143 4.83 -12.75 -3.03
N LEU A 144 4.81 -11.49 -2.60
CA LEU A 144 5.63 -10.45 -3.22
C LEU A 144 7.13 -10.68 -2.99
N PRO A 145 7.98 -10.44 -4.00
CA PRO A 145 9.44 -10.62 -3.90
C PRO A 145 10.09 -9.44 -3.14
N LEU A 146 9.75 -9.28 -1.85
CA LEU A 146 10.16 -8.15 -1.00
C LEU A 146 11.67 -8.08 -0.73
N SER A 147 12.41 -9.14 -1.01
CA SER A 147 13.88 -9.14 -0.98
C SER A 147 14.51 -8.50 -2.21
N ARG A 148 13.80 -8.44 -3.35
CA ARG A 148 14.28 -7.92 -4.63
C ARG A 148 13.70 -6.54 -4.94
N TYR A 149 12.40 -6.34 -4.64
CA TYR A 149 11.69 -5.09 -4.88
C TYR A 149 11.36 -4.40 -3.55
N ARG A 150 11.50 -3.07 -3.55
CA ARG A 150 11.14 -2.24 -2.41
C ARG A 150 10.01 -1.29 -2.80
N PHE A 151 9.13 -1.00 -1.85
CA PHE A 151 8.02 -0.08 -2.04
C PHE A 151 8.22 1.13 -1.13
N ASN A 152 8.18 2.34 -1.68
CA ASN A 152 8.38 3.54 -0.88
C ASN A 152 7.22 3.77 0.10
N SER A 153 6.00 3.52 -0.34
CA SER A 153 4.81 3.55 0.51
C SER A 153 3.90 2.36 0.20
N ILE A 154 3.19 1.90 1.22
CA ILE A 154 2.29 0.75 1.14
C ILE A 154 0.99 1.09 1.85
N ILE A 155 -0.13 0.76 1.23
CA ILE A 155 -1.43 0.61 1.88
C ILE A 155 -1.84 -0.85 1.79
N ILE A 156 -2.23 -1.41 2.91
CA ILE A 156 -2.70 -2.80 2.97
C ILE A 156 -3.97 -2.90 3.80
N GLU A 157 -5.00 -3.49 3.21
CA GLU A 157 -6.23 -3.79 3.90
C GLU A 157 -6.06 -4.91 4.92
N HIS A 158 -6.58 -4.69 6.13
CA HIS A 158 -6.62 -5.66 7.22
C HIS A 158 -8.05 -6.03 7.66
N SER A 159 -9.07 -5.28 7.21
CA SER A 159 -10.51 -5.50 7.45
C SER A 159 -10.94 -5.61 8.94
N VAL A 160 -10.10 -5.27 9.91
CA VAL A 160 -10.40 -5.41 11.36
C VAL A 160 -11.62 -4.59 11.78
N GLY A 161 -11.83 -3.43 11.16
CA GLY A 161 -12.99 -2.60 11.44
C GLY A 161 -14.31 -3.21 10.96
N MET A 162 -14.25 -4.16 10.03
CA MET A 162 -15.42 -4.93 9.57
C MET A 162 -15.66 -6.15 10.46
N ASP A 163 -14.58 -6.83 10.86
CA ASP A 163 -14.62 -8.01 11.73
C ASP A 163 -13.33 -8.13 12.54
N TYR A 164 -13.42 -7.99 13.86
CA TYR A 164 -12.26 -8.04 14.77
C TYR A 164 -11.46 -9.34 14.68
N THR A 165 -12.02 -10.43 14.16
CA THR A 165 -11.32 -11.71 14.00
C THR A 165 -10.20 -11.63 12.95
N PHE A 166 -10.10 -10.55 12.18
CA PHE A 166 -8.96 -10.25 11.31
C PHE A 166 -7.72 -9.75 12.07
N GLU A 167 -7.81 -9.47 13.37
CA GLU A 167 -6.70 -8.92 14.16
C GLU A 167 -5.41 -9.76 14.07
N ALA A 168 -5.53 -11.09 14.07
CA ALA A 168 -4.37 -11.97 13.92
C ALA A 168 -3.68 -11.83 12.55
N LEU A 169 -4.45 -11.57 11.49
CA LEU A 169 -3.92 -11.35 10.14
C LEU A 169 -3.25 -9.97 10.05
N ARG A 170 -3.87 -8.93 10.62
CA ARG A 170 -3.26 -7.61 10.74
C ARG A 170 -1.94 -7.65 11.51
N ALA A 171 -1.91 -8.38 12.65
CA ALA A 171 -0.68 -8.54 13.42
C ALA A 171 0.44 -9.21 12.61
N ALA A 172 0.10 -10.20 11.77
CA ALA A 172 1.05 -10.85 10.89
C ALA A 172 1.57 -9.92 9.78
N GLN A 173 0.69 -9.12 9.14
CA GLN A 173 1.08 -8.10 8.16
C GLN A 173 2.04 -7.08 8.80
N ARG A 174 1.71 -6.59 10.00
CA ARG A 174 2.54 -5.65 10.76
C ARG A 174 3.90 -6.22 11.11
N TYR A 175 3.95 -7.47 11.57
CA TYR A 175 5.21 -8.14 11.88
C TYR A 175 6.12 -8.23 10.63
N ILE A 176 5.58 -8.63 9.49
CA ILE A 176 6.32 -8.74 8.23
C ILE A 176 6.88 -7.37 7.83
N LEU A 177 6.03 -6.35 7.74
CA LEU A 177 6.45 -5.03 7.27
C LEU A 177 7.45 -4.38 8.23
N THR A 178 7.23 -4.48 9.54
CA THR A 178 8.20 -3.96 10.53
C THR A 178 9.55 -4.67 10.43
N SER A 179 9.56 -6.00 10.25
CA SER A 179 10.81 -6.76 10.10
C SER A 179 11.61 -6.39 8.86
N LEU A 180 10.94 -5.78 7.87
CA LEU A 180 11.54 -5.27 6.64
C LEU A 180 11.87 -3.77 6.67
N ASN A 181 11.85 -3.14 7.85
CA ASN A 181 12.09 -1.71 8.06
C ASN A 181 11.05 -0.80 7.38
N TYR A 182 9.79 -1.24 7.35
CA TYR A 182 8.67 -0.36 7.07
C TYR A 182 8.13 0.20 8.38
N ARG A 183 7.74 1.45 8.36
CA ARG A 183 7.13 2.14 9.49
C ARG A 183 5.65 2.36 9.25
N LEU A 184 4.83 1.97 10.23
CA LEU A 184 3.40 2.28 10.25
C LEU A 184 3.23 3.78 10.49
N VAL A 185 2.55 4.47 9.60
CA VAL A 185 2.30 5.92 9.69
C VAL A 185 0.84 6.28 9.91
N HIS A 186 -0.06 5.38 9.55
CA HIS A 186 -1.49 5.52 9.83
C HIS A 186 -2.14 4.14 9.98
N SER A 187 -3.11 4.04 10.86
CA SER A 187 -3.96 2.86 11.01
C SER A 187 -5.42 3.30 10.98
N GLY A 188 -6.07 2.99 9.87
CA GLY A 188 -7.46 3.31 9.63
C GLY A 188 -8.42 2.25 10.18
N HIS A 189 -9.68 2.36 9.75
CA HIS A 189 -10.74 1.41 10.09
C HIS A 189 -10.48 0.03 9.48
N VAL A 190 -10.04 0.00 8.22
CA VAL A 190 -9.78 -1.22 7.45
C VAL A 190 -8.36 -1.33 6.92
N ASP A 191 -7.60 -0.24 6.85
CA ASP A 191 -6.28 -0.17 6.23
C ASP A 191 -5.20 0.26 7.21
N ASP A 192 -3.99 -0.25 6.99
CA ASP A 192 -2.74 0.24 7.55
C ASP A 192 -1.89 0.89 6.45
N TRP A 193 -1.30 2.06 6.73
CA TRP A 193 -0.45 2.80 5.81
C TRP A 193 1.00 2.82 6.30
N TRP A 194 1.91 2.51 5.41
CA TRP A 194 3.31 2.27 5.72
C TRP A 194 4.24 3.05 4.81
N VAL A 195 5.41 3.38 5.31
CA VAL A 195 6.50 3.97 4.54
C VAL A 195 7.80 3.20 4.76
N ASP A 196 8.63 3.13 3.72
CA ASP A 196 9.97 2.55 3.84
C ASP A 196 10.89 3.56 4.55
N GLU A 197 11.33 3.26 5.77
CA GLU A 197 12.23 4.13 6.55
C GLU A 197 13.54 4.46 5.83
N THR A 198 13.99 3.60 4.93
CA THR A 198 15.22 3.82 4.15
C THR A 198 15.03 4.87 3.05
N SER A 199 13.80 5.10 2.60
CA SER A 199 13.45 6.07 1.55
C SER A 199 13.16 7.46 2.07
N PHE A 200 12.74 7.58 3.33
CA PHE A 200 12.34 8.83 3.93
C PHE A 200 13.48 9.49 4.70
N ASP A 201 13.52 10.82 4.68
CA ASP A 201 14.19 11.58 5.70
C ASP A 201 13.22 11.78 6.87
N MET A 202 13.33 10.91 7.87
CA MET A 202 12.45 10.93 9.04
C MET A 202 12.45 12.28 9.77
N MET A 203 13.54 13.06 9.66
CA MET A 203 13.61 14.42 10.20
C MET A 203 12.68 15.39 9.45
N GLN A 204 12.54 15.24 8.13
CA GLN A 204 11.63 16.09 7.34
C GLN A 204 10.16 15.75 7.57
N THR A 205 9.85 14.47 7.81
CA THR A 205 8.47 14.04 8.10
C THR A 205 7.95 14.64 9.42
N VAL A 206 8.81 14.78 10.41
CA VAL A 206 8.48 15.47 11.68
C VAL A 206 8.30 16.98 11.47
N GLN A 207 9.03 17.62 10.54
CA GLN A 207 8.89 19.06 10.24
C GLN A 207 7.59 19.37 9.49
N ILE A 208 7.09 18.49 8.63
CA ILE A 208 5.81 18.69 7.94
C ILE A 208 4.63 18.72 8.92
N THR A 209 4.71 17.95 10.00
CA THR A 209 3.71 17.94 11.08
C THR A 209 3.83 19.10 12.07
N SER A 210 5.01 19.74 12.19
CA SER A 210 5.25 20.84 13.15
C SER A 210 5.03 22.26 12.55
N MET A 211 4.77 22.38 11.27
CA MET A 211 4.56 23.66 10.57
C MET A 211 3.09 24.03 10.35
N ARG A 212 2.18 23.48 11.15
CA ARG A 212 0.77 23.90 11.18
C ARG A 212 0.31 24.35 12.55
#